data_465dbadd7485dcf9e1e3f754a28efe02
#
_entry.id   465dbadd7485dcf9e1e3f754a28efe02
#
_cell.length_a   1.000
_cell.length_b   1.000
_cell.length_c   1.000
_cell.angle_alpha   90.00
_cell.angle_beta   90.00
_cell.angle_gamma   90.00
#
_symmetry.space_group_name_H-M   'P 1'
#
loop_
_entity.id
_entity.type
_entity.pdbx_description
1 polymer ?
#
loop_
_entity_poly.entity_id
_entity_poly.type
_entity_poly.pdbx_seq_one_letter_code
_entity_poly.pdbx_strand_id
1 'polypeptide(L)'
;MSELWRRLGFLAFALLVYRIGTHIPIPGINPEQVAALFQQSQGTILEYFNLFSGGALERMSIFALSVVPYISAAIVMQLFSNSLPYLQELKKDGQAGRNKITQYTRYGTVVFALIQSTALTVTLQSAGLIESSSIFGAIVAVLSIVTGTVFLMWLGEQISERGIGNGISLIIATSIITGVPRAFGQALEQTQQGDLNYLILIVLGLLTLIVVALVVFVENAQRKITVNYAQRHQVRGMVQAPSSFLPLKLNMSGVIPAIFASTFLLFPATLSSWFGNIQGLGGLQEFALYLNPGQPLYILIFVILIVSFCYIWRALTFSSNDMAENLKRSGAYIPGIRPGEQTASFIDMILSRLTVFGAFYLSLVCILPLLLINSFGISFYLGGTSVLIVVVVMLDLQRQIQSYVMSQQYASILKNANISGSKKSRRR
;
A
#
# COMPACT_ATOMS: atom_id res chain seq x y z
N MET A 1 7.54 -0.47 -28.13
CA MET A 1 8.67 -0.17 -27.21
C MET A 1 8.74 1.31 -26.81
N SER A 2 8.61 2.29 -27.74
CA SER A 2 8.67 3.73 -27.43
C SER A 2 7.65 4.19 -26.36
N GLU A 3 6.44 3.66 -26.38
CA GLU A 3 5.40 4.02 -25.40
C GLU A 3 5.72 3.51 -23.98
N LEU A 4 6.29 2.32 -23.85
CA LEU A 4 6.74 1.77 -22.56
C LEU A 4 7.83 2.67 -21.95
N TRP A 5 8.83 3.04 -22.76
CA TRP A 5 9.90 3.94 -22.32
C TRP A 5 9.39 5.33 -21.91
N ARG A 6 8.39 5.85 -22.64
CA ARG A 6 7.74 7.11 -22.27
C ARG A 6 7.03 7.03 -20.93
N ARG A 7 6.30 5.93 -20.66
CA ARG A 7 5.60 5.70 -19.38
C ARG A 7 6.57 5.50 -18.22
N LEU A 8 7.65 4.74 -18.43
CA LEU A 8 8.73 4.56 -17.44
C LEU A 8 9.47 5.87 -17.18
N GLY A 9 9.77 6.65 -18.24
CA GLY A 9 10.40 7.96 -18.12
C GLY A 9 9.53 8.93 -17.32
N PHE A 10 8.21 8.95 -17.57
CA PHE A 10 7.27 9.74 -16.77
C PHE A 10 7.25 9.32 -15.30
N LEU A 11 7.24 8.01 -15.03
CA LEU A 11 7.31 7.48 -13.66
C LEU A 11 8.59 7.93 -12.96
N ALA A 12 9.75 7.75 -13.60
CA ALA A 12 11.03 8.17 -13.03
C ALA A 12 11.08 9.68 -12.75
N PHE A 13 10.58 10.50 -13.70
CA PHE A 13 10.47 11.95 -13.52
C PHE A 13 9.56 12.33 -12.34
N ALA A 14 8.38 11.71 -12.23
CA ALA A 14 7.44 11.98 -11.15
C ALA A 14 8.03 11.60 -9.77
N LEU A 15 8.75 10.47 -9.67
CA LEU A 15 9.43 10.07 -8.44
C LEU A 15 10.59 11.02 -8.09
N LEU A 16 11.27 11.58 -9.10
CA LEU A 16 12.29 12.60 -8.89
C LEU A 16 11.67 13.89 -8.34
N VAL A 17 10.55 14.34 -8.90
CA VAL A 17 9.80 15.51 -8.39
C VAL A 17 9.37 15.27 -6.94
N TYR A 18 8.84 14.09 -6.62
CA TYR A 18 8.54 13.69 -5.26
C TYR A 18 9.77 13.84 -4.36
N ARG A 19 10.93 13.31 -4.78
CA ARG A 19 12.16 13.35 -3.98
C ARG A 19 12.67 14.76 -3.73
N ILE A 20 12.62 15.64 -4.74
CA ILE A 20 12.96 17.06 -4.58
C ILE A 20 12.06 17.71 -3.52
N GLY A 21 10.75 17.51 -3.61
CA GLY A 21 9.80 18.09 -2.67
C GLY A 21 9.96 17.63 -1.22
N THR A 22 10.49 16.42 -0.96
CA THR A 22 10.82 15.97 0.41
C THR A 22 11.98 16.73 1.05
N HIS A 23 12.68 17.61 0.31
CA HIS A 23 13.79 18.43 0.79
C HIS A 23 13.44 19.92 0.88
N ILE A 24 12.23 20.33 0.47
CA ILE A 24 11.78 21.71 0.57
C ILE A 24 11.19 21.96 1.96
N PRO A 25 11.86 22.69 2.87
CA PRO A 25 11.36 22.89 4.22
C PRO A 25 10.15 23.82 4.24
N ILE A 26 9.31 23.69 5.26
CA ILE A 26 8.19 24.57 5.52
C ILE A 26 8.73 25.89 6.05
N PRO A 27 8.26 27.06 5.54
CA PRO A 27 8.68 28.36 6.02
C PRO A 27 8.37 28.55 7.51
N GLY A 28 9.33 29.10 8.27
CA GLY A 28 9.17 29.45 9.69
C GLY A 28 9.37 28.28 10.67
N ILE A 29 9.88 27.16 10.23
CA ILE A 29 10.25 26.02 11.08
C ILE A 29 11.74 25.75 10.93
N ASN A 30 12.46 25.60 12.06
CA ASN A 30 13.87 25.26 12.04
C ASN A 30 14.05 23.72 11.91
N PRO A 31 14.56 23.22 10.76
CA PRO A 31 14.66 21.79 10.52
C PRO A 31 15.68 21.10 11.44
N GLU A 32 16.71 21.80 11.92
CA GLU A 32 17.72 21.21 12.80
C GLU A 32 17.17 20.88 14.20
N GLN A 33 16.34 21.77 14.76
CA GLN A 33 15.68 21.55 16.04
C GLN A 33 14.67 20.40 15.97
N VAL A 34 13.93 20.31 14.85
CA VAL A 34 13.00 19.20 14.62
C VAL A 34 13.75 17.88 14.49
N ALA A 35 14.85 17.84 13.73
CA ALA A 35 15.68 16.64 13.59
C ALA A 35 16.23 16.16 14.96
N ALA A 36 16.64 17.08 15.86
CA ALA A 36 17.07 16.74 17.22
C ALA A 36 15.94 16.09 18.04
N LEU A 37 14.70 16.57 17.91
CA LEU A 37 13.51 15.98 18.56
C LEU A 37 13.24 14.56 18.05
N PHE A 38 13.38 14.33 16.75
CA PHE A 38 13.21 13.00 16.16
C PHE A 38 14.28 12.02 16.64
N GLN A 39 15.52 12.47 16.84
CA GLN A 39 16.58 11.64 17.40
C GLN A 39 16.27 11.18 18.84
N GLN A 40 15.61 12.02 19.64
CA GLN A 40 15.17 11.66 20.99
C GLN A 40 13.93 10.75 21.00
N SER A 41 13.15 10.75 19.93
CA SER A 41 11.89 10.01 19.79
C SER A 41 12.05 8.70 19.01
N GLN A 42 13.25 8.14 18.93
CA GLN A 42 13.50 6.86 18.25
C GLN A 42 12.68 5.73 18.89
N GLY A 43 12.16 4.82 18.08
CA GLY A 43 11.28 3.73 18.52
C GLY A 43 9.82 4.13 18.77
N THR A 44 9.44 5.38 18.52
CA THR A 44 8.05 5.85 18.69
C THR A 44 7.27 5.81 17.37
N ILE A 45 5.96 6.03 17.48
CA ILE A 45 5.04 6.13 16.33
C ILE A 45 5.47 7.22 15.34
N LEU A 46 6.12 8.29 15.79
CA LEU A 46 6.65 9.36 14.93
C LEU A 46 7.68 8.85 13.92
N GLU A 47 8.49 7.89 14.30
CA GLU A 47 9.47 7.26 13.42
C GLU A 47 8.79 6.47 12.29
N TYR A 48 7.65 5.81 12.57
CA TYR A 48 6.84 5.17 11.52
C TYR A 48 6.31 6.18 10.51
N PHE A 49 5.77 7.31 10.98
CA PHE A 49 5.36 8.38 10.07
C PHE A 49 6.52 8.88 9.20
N ASN A 50 7.68 9.05 9.81
CA ASN A 50 8.88 9.50 9.12
C ASN A 50 9.31 8.52 8.03
N LEU A 51 9.19 7.21 8.29
CA LEU A 51 9.47 6.17 7.31
C LEU A 51 8.52 6.24 6.10
N PHE A 52 7.22 6.37 6.34
CA PHE A 52 6.21 6.51 5.28
C PHE A 52 6.36 7.81 4.49
N SER A 53 6.90 8.85 5.10
CA SER A 53 7.20 10.12 4.44
C SER A 53 8.55 10.16 3.74
N GLY A 54 9.40 9.13 3.89
CA GLY A 54 10.75 9.09 3.32
C GLY A 54 11.70 10.12 3.93
N GLY A 55 11.54 10.40 5.23
CA GLY A 55 12.31 11.40 5.97
C GLY A 55 11.81 12.84 5.79
N ALA A 56 10.65 13.03 5.15
CA ALA A 56 10.07 14.34 4.93
C ALA A 56 9.55 14.99 6.21
N LEU A 57 9.06 14.17 7.15
CA LEU A 57 8.56 14.66 8.43
C LEU A 57 9.70 15.18 9.32
N GLU A 58 10.79 14.47 9.41
CA GLU A 58 11.97 14.90 10.19
C GLU A 58 12.59 16.19 9.66
N ARG A 59 12.58 16.40 8.35
CA ARG A 59 13.05 17.62 7.71
C ARG A 59 11.99 18.72 7.69
N MET A 60 10.80 18.47 8.23
CA MET A 60 9.63 19.34 8.13
C MET A 60 9.46 19.93 6.74
N SER A 61 9.44 19.03 5.75
CA SER A 61 9.20 19.42 4.36
C SER A 61 7.70 19.61 4.09
N ILE A 62 7.39 20.25 2.97
CA ILE A 62 6.01 20.43 2.48
C ILE A 62 5.28 19.09 2.31
N PHE A 63 6.02 17.96 2.21
CA PHE A 63 5.48 16.59 2.12
C PHE A 63 5.53 15.85 3.47
N ALA A 64 5.56 16.55 4.59
CA ALA A 64 5.67 15.95 5.93
C ALA A 64 4.62 14.87 6.21
N LEU A 65 3.35 15.10 5.84
CA LEU A 65 2.28 14.09 5.97
C LEU A 65 2.27 13.05 4.85
N SER A 66 3.07 13.22 3.80
CA SER A 66 3.13 12.30 2.65
C SER A 66 1.72 12.03 2.08
N VAL A 67 1.42 10.79 1.74
CA VAL A 67 0.11 10.33 1.23
C VAL A 67 -0.78 9.73 2.33
N VAL A 68 -0.41 9.84 3.61
CA VAL A 68 -1.18 9.27 4.75
C VAL A 68 -2.61 9.79 4.81
N PRO A 69 -2.90 11.11 4.66
CA PRO A 69 -4.28 11.60 4.65
C PRO A 69 -5.13 11.01 3.53
N TYR A 70 -4.52 10.78 2.35
CA TYR A 70 -5.20 10.10 1.24
C TYR A 70 -5.53 8.64 1.56
N ILE A 71 -4.61 7.91 2.19
CA ILE A 71 -4.85 6.52 2.60
C ILE A 71 -6.01 6.48 3.58
N SER A 72 -6.02 7.36 4.59
CA SER A 72 -7.11 7.46 5.58
C SER A 72 -8.46 7.74 4.92
N ALA A 73 -8.52 8.70 3.99
CA ALA A 73 -9.71 9.02 3.23
C ALA A 73 -10.18 7.84 2.35
N ALA A 74 -9.24 7.16 1.69
CA ALA A 74 -9.53 6.01 0.85
C ALA A 74 -10.10 4.83 1.65
N ILE A 75 -9.58 4.56 2.87
CA ILE A 75 -10.12 3.55 3.78
C ILE A 75 -11.56 3.86 4.14
N VAL A 76 -11.81 5.08 4.61
CA VAL A 76 -13.16 5.53 5.02
C VAL A 76 -14.14 5.44 3.85
N MET A 77 -13.76 5.95 2.68
CA MET A 77 -14.60 5.89 1.48
C MET A 77 -14.86 4.46 1.01
N GLN A 78 -13.89 3.57 1.15
CA GLN A 78 -14.04 2.16 0.77
C GLN A 78 -14.99 1.43 1.70
N LEU A 79 -14.93 1.67 3.01
CA LEU A 79 -15.87 1.13 4.00
C LEU A 79 -17.28 1.66 3.73
N PHE A 80 -17.42 2.97 3.51
CA PHE A 80 -18.72 3.60 3.23
C PHE A 80 -19.31 3.17 1.90
N SER A 81 -18.48 2.90 0.88
CA SER A 81 -18.97 2.43 -0.43
C SER A 81 -19.70 1.08 -0.38
N ASN A 82 -19.50 0.32 0.69
CA ASN A 82 -20.20 -0.96 0.91
C ASN A 82 -21.31 -0.86 1.95
N SER A 83 -21.28 0.15 2.83
CA SER A 83 -22.27 0.31 3.91
C SER A 83 -23.43 1.22 3.51
N LEU A 84 -23.17 2.23 2.67
CA LEU A 84 -24.18 3.20 2.26
C LEU A 84 -24.84 2.80 0.93
N PRO A 85 -26.19 2.61 0.87
CA PRO A 85 -26.91 2.20 -0.34
C PRO A 85 -26.61 3.11 -1.54
N TYR A 86 -26.56 4.43 -1.31
CA TYR A 86 -26.24 5.43 -2.35
C TYR A 86 -24.87 5.19 -3.00
N LEU A 87 -23.84 4.86 -2.21
CA LEU A 87 -22.50 4.61 -2.74
C LEU A 87 -22.40 3.22 -3.41
N GLN A 88 -23.22 2.26 -2.98
CA GLN A 88 -23.34 0.97 -3.64
C GLN A 88 -23.95 1.09 -5.04
N GLU A 89 -24.98 1.93 -5.19
CA GLU A 89 -25.57 2.24 -6.51
C GLU A 89 -24.54 2.91 -7.42
N LEU A 90 -23.84 3.94 -6.93
CA LEU A 90 -22.74 4.58 -7.67
C LEU A 90 -21.67 3.58 -8.12
N LYS A 91 -21.36 2.57 -7.31
CA LYS A 91 -20.39 1.53 -7.69
C LYS A 91 -20.89 0.67 -8.86
N LYS A 92 -22.20 0.49 -9.00
CA LYS A 92 -22.85 -0.23 -10.12
C LYS A 92 -22.89 0.59 -11.40
N ASP A 93 -22.84 1.92 -11.33
CA ASP A 93 -22.86 2.84 -12.48
C ASP A 93 -21.57 2.82 -13.33
N GLY A 94 -20.68 1.86 -13.09
CA GLY A 94 -19.47 1.67 -13.88
C GLY A 94 -18.45 2.79 -13.71
N GLN A 95 -17.90 3.31 -14.81
CA GLN A 95 -16.82 4.29 -14.76
C GLN A 95 -17.24 5.66 -14.20
N ALA A 96 -18.47 6.10 -14.50
CA ALA A 96 -18.99 7.38 -14.00
C ALA A 96 -19.12 7.38 -12.46
N GLY A 97 -19.65 6.29 -11.90
CA GLY A 97 -19.76 6.13 -10.46
C GLY A 97 -18.40 6.03 -9.76
N ARG A 98 -17.42 5.31 -10.35
CA ARG A 98 -16.05 5.25 -9.83
C ARG A 98 -15.40 6.63 -9.79
N ASN A 99 -15.57 7.46 -10.80
CA ASN A 99 -15.05 8.81 -10.85
C ASN A 99 -15.62 9.68 -9.71
N LYS A 100 -16.92 9.55 -9.40
CA LYS A 100 -17.54 10.25 -8.26
C LYS A 100 -17.00 9.78 -6.91
N ILE A 101 -16.81 8.46 -6.73
CA ILE A 101 -16.20 7.91 -5.49
C ILE A 101 -14.78 8.46 -5.32
N THR A 102 -13.99 8.49 -6.40
CA THR A 102 -12.64 9.09 -6.37
C THR A 102 -12.70 10.58 -6.01
N GLN A 103 -13.68 11.33 -6.52
CA GLN A 103 -13.88 12.74 -6.16
C GLN A 103 -14.18 12.91 -4.66
N TYR A 104 -15.05 12.09 -4.09
CA TYR A 104 -15.31 12.10 -2.65
C TYR A 104 -14.07 11.74 -1.83
N THR A 105 -13.25 10.80 -2.30
CA THR A 105 -11.97 10.47 -1.68
C THR A 105 -11.03 11.68 -1.68
N ARG A 106 -10.97 12.45 -2.76
CA ARG A 106 -10.17 13.70 -2.83
C ARG A 106 -10.65 14.73 -1.81
N TYR A 107 -11.95 14.94 -1.68
CA TYR A 107 -12.50 15.87 -0.67
C TYR A 107 -12.18 15.37 0.76
N GLY A 108 -12.37 14.07 1.02
CA GLY A 108 -11.98 13.46 2.28
C GLY A 108 -10.49 13.65 2.59
N THR A 109 -9.63 13.53 1.58
CA THR A 109 -8.18 13.75 1.73
C THR A 109 -7.88 15.17 2.19
N VAL A 110 -8.52 16.18 1.62
CA VAL A 110 -8.34 17.57 2.05
C VAL A 110 -8.77 17.79 3.51
N VAL A 111 -9.90 17.21 3.91
CA VAL A 111 -10.40 17.29 5.29
C VAL A 111 -9.42 16.62 6.25
N PHE A 112 -8.98 15.39 5.96
CA PHE A 112 -8.00 14.68 6.80
C PHE A 112 -6.66 15.42 6.83
N ALA A 113 -6.19 15.96 5.70
CA ALA A 113 -4.97 16.75 5.64
C ALA A 113 -5.05 18.01 6.51
N LEU A 114 -6.18 18.74 6.50
CA LEU A 114 -6.41 19.90 7.35
C LEU A 114 -6.36 19.52 8.85
N ILE A 115 -7.05 18.46 9.23
CA ILE A 115 -7.07 18.00 10.63
C ILE A 115 -5.66 17.60 11.07
N GLN A 116 -4.97 16.75 10.30
CA GLN A 116 -3.66 16.25 10.66
C GLN A 116 -2.57 17.33 10.62
N SER A 117 -2.60 18.24 9.64
CA SER A 117 -1.64 19.34 9.57
C SER A 117 -1.81 20.36 10.70
N THR A 118 -3.07 20.69 11.06
CA THR A 118 -3.35 21.58 12.18
C THR A 118 -2.82 21.00 13.48
N ALA A 119 -3.05 19.73 13.70
CA ALA A 119 -2.60 19.04 14.89
C ALA A 119 -1.06 18.95 14.97
N LEU A 120 -0.42 18.60 13.87
CA LEU A 120 1.05 18.60 13.79
C LEU A 120 1.62 19.99 14.09
N THR A 121 1.02 21.04 13.52
CA THR A 121 1.45 22.43 13.73
C THR A 121 1.28 22.85 15.19
N VAL A 122 0.17 22.52 15.83
CA VAL A 122 -0.06 22.81 17.27
C VAL A 122 0.97 22.08 18.13
N THR A 123 1.28 20.83 17.84
CA THR A 123 2.31 20.05 18.57
C THR A 123 3.69 20.70 18.44
N LEU A 124 4.07 21.15 17.23
CA LEU A 124 5.35 21.82 17.00
C LEU A 124 5.40 23.20 17.69
N GLN A 125 4.29 23.91 17.73
CA GLN A 125 4.18 25.20 18.41
C GLN A 125 4.31 25.03 19.93
N SER A 126 3.67 24.01 20.51
CA SER A 126 3.81 23.70 21.94
C SER A 126 5.23 23.27 22.32
N ALA A 127 5.96 22.66 21.39
CA ALA A 127 7.38 22.31 21.55
C ALA A 127 8.35 23.47 21.31
N GLY A 128 7.85 24.68 20.95
CA GLY A 128 8.67 25.85 20.70
C GLY A 128 9.50 25.81 19.41
N LEU A 129 9.14 24.96 18.46
CA LEU A 129 9.89 24.72 17.22
C LEU A 129 9.48 25.64 16.04
N ILE A 130 8.44 26.42 16.23
CA ILE A 130 8.00 27.43 15.26
C ILE A 130 8.54 28.77 15.72
N GLU A 131 9.43 29.38 14.92
CA GLU A 131 10.10 30.66 15.23
C GLU A 131 9.14 31.82 15.45
N SER A 132 8.00 31.83 14.80
CA SER A 132 6.97 32.82 15.03
C SER A 132 5.82 32.20 15.84
N SER A 133 5.66 32.56 17.10
CA SER A 133 4.47 32.26 17.91
C SER A 133 3.21 32.98 17.37
N SER A 134 3.28 33.55 16.17
CA SER A 134 2.18 34.21 15.50
C SER A 134 1.22 33.18 14.89
N ILE A 135 -0.08 33.44 15.04
CA ILE A 135 -1.16 32.71 14.38
C ILE A 135 -0.93 32.62 12.85
N PHE A 136 -0.35 33.66 12.27
CA PHE A 136 -0.03 33.69 10.84
C PHE A 136 0.99 32.62 10.45
N GLY A 137 2.05 32.40 11.23
CA GLY A 137 3.04 31.34 10.98
C GLY A 137 2.42 29.94 11.03
N ALA A 138 1.53 29.71 11.99
CA ALA A 138 0.79 28.46 12.09
C ALA A 138 -0.11 28.20 10.86
N ILE A 139 -0.82 29.22 10.39
CA ILE A 139 -1.67 29.12 9.18
C ILE A 139 -0.82 28.82 7.95
N VAL A 140 0.33 29.48 7.78
CA VAL A 140 1.24 29.24 6.65
C VAL A 140 1.78 27.78 6.69
N ALA A 141 2.15 27.27 7.86
CA ALA A 141 2.60 25.90 8.01
C ALA A 141 1.49 24.89 7.63
N VAL A 142 0.28 25.08 8.16
CA VAL A 142 -0.88 24.21 7.84
C VAL A 142 -1.16 24.21 6.34
N LEU A 143 -1.26 25.40 5.71
CA LEU A 143 -1.54 25.50 4.28
C LEU A 143 -0.42 24.89 3.43
N SER A 144 0.84 25.03 3.82
CA SER A 144 1.98 24.42 3.14
C SER A 144 1.90 22.89 3.13
N ILE A 145 1.61 22.30 4.28
CA ILE A 145 1.48 20.83 4.43
C ILE A 145 0.28 20.30 3.66
N VAL A 146 -0.88 20.96 3.75
CA VAL A 146 -2.09 20.57 3.01
C VAL A 146 -1.86 20.66 1.51
N THR A 147 -1.25 21.72 1.03
CA THR A 147 -0.91 21.89 -0.39
C THR A 147 0.03 20.78 -0.87
N GLY A 148 1.05 20.46 -0.07
CA GLY A 148 1.96 19.36 -0.34
C GLY A 148 1.25 18.02 -0.44
N THR A 149 0.34 17.72 0.48
CA THR A 149 -0.45 16.48 0.46
C THR A 149 -1.36 16.38 -0.76
N VAL A 150 -2.05 17.48 -1.12
CA VAL A 150 -2.92 17.55 -2.30
C VAL A 150 -2.10 17.40 -3.58
N PHE A 151 -0.91 18.00 -3.63
CA PHE A 151 0.00 17.83 -4.76
C PHE A 151 0.47 16.35 -4.90
N LEU A 152 0.82 15.68 -3.79
CA LEU A 152 1.21 14.27 -3.82
C LEU A 152 0.07 13.36 -4.25
N MET A 153 -1.16 13.62 -3.81
CA MET A 153 -2.36 12.92 -4.28
C MET A 153 -2.51 13.07 -5.79
N TRP A 154 -2.43 14.30 -6.32
CA TRP A 154 -2.50 14.57 -7.75
C TRP A 154 -1.35 13.89 -8.51
N LEU A 155 -0.12 13.94 -7.98
CA LEU A 155 1.05 13.29 -8.59
C LEU A 155 0.86 11.77 -8.66
N GLY A 156 0.35 11.13 -7.60
CA GLY A 156 0.03 9.71 -7.57
C GLY A 156 -1.02 9.31 -8.60
N GLU A 157 -2.05 10.14 -8.79
CA GLU A 157 -3.05 9.94 -9.84
C GLU A 157 -2.43 10.07 -11.25
N GLN A 158 -1.58 11.08 -11.48
CA GLN A 158 -0.88 11.25 -12.77
C GLN A 158 0.05 10.05 -13.08
N ILE A 159 0.73 9.50 -12.07
CA ILE A 159 1.54 8.28 -12.24
C ILE A 159 0.64 7.11 -12.65
N SER A 160 -0.53 6.95 -12.02
CA SER A 160 -1.46 5.86 -12.34
C SER A 160 -2.07 5.98 -13.74
N GLU A 161 -2.34 7.20 -14.21
CA GLU A 161 -2.94 7.47 -15.53
C GLU A 161 -1.93 7.42 -16.67
N ARG A 162 -0.78 8.07 -16.50
CA ARG A 162 0.24 8.27 -17.56
C ARG A 162 1.47 7.38 -17.44
N GLY A 163 1.71 6.84 -16.25
CA GLY A 163 2.83 5.96 -15.94
C GLY A 163 2.45 4.47 -16.04
N ILE A 164 3.06 3.67 -15.18
CA ILE A 164 2.81 2.24 -14.98
C ILE A 164 2.67 2.01 -13.48
N GLY A 165 1.69 1.23 -13.08
CA GLY A 165 1.46 0.86 -11.68
C GLY A 165 0.48 1.77 -10.96
N ASN A 166 0.29 1.49 -9.66
CA ASN A 166 -0.45 2.36 -8.77
C ASN A 166 0.47 3.45 -8.23
N GLY A 167 0.24 4.70 -8.63
CA GLY A 167 1.13 5.82 -8.32
C GLY A 167 1.29 6.07 -6.82
N ILE A 168 0.22 5.95 -6.04
CA ILE A 168 0.26 6.13 -4.58
C ILE A 168 1.13 5.06 -3.92
N SER A 169 0.94 3.80 -4.31
CA SER A 169 1.76 2.68 -3.80
C SER A 169 3.23 2.84 -4.19
N LEU A 170 3.51 3.36 -5.38
CA LEU A 170 4.88 3.62 -5.84
C LEU A 170 5.54 4.78 -5.07
N ILE A 171 4.81 5.84 -4.72
CA ILE A 171 5.30 6.92 -3.86
C ILE A 171 5.66 6.36 -2.48
N ILE A 172 4.78 5.54 -1.88
CA ILE A 172 5.04 4.90 -0.57
C ILE A 172 6.27 3.99 -0.64
N ALA A 173 6.36 3.13 -1.65
CA ALA A 173 7.50 2.24 -1.83
C ALA A 173 8.81 3.03 -2.00
N THR A 174 8.79 4.12 -2.77
CA THR A 174 9.95 5.00 -2.95
C THR A 174 10.34 5.68 -1.64
N SER A 175 9.37 6.14 -0.84
CA SER A 175 9.63 6.69 0.49
C SER A 175 10.40 5.70 1.38
N ILE A 176 9.94 4.46 1.41
CA ILE A 176 10.55 3.40 2.22
C ILE A 176 11.96 3.06 1.71
N ILE A 177 12.12 2.88 0.40
CA ILE A 177 13.42 2.55 -0.21
C ILE A 177 14.46 3.64 0.08
N THR A 178 14.08 4.90 0.06
CA THR A 178 15.01 6.00 0.37
C THR A 178 15.42 6.07 1.83
N GLY A 179 14.68 5.44 2.74
CA GLY A 179 15.04 5.28 4.15
C GLY A 179 16.06 4.16 4.42
N VAL A 180 16.13 3.15 3.52
CA VAL A 180 16.99 1.96 3.71
C VAL A 180 18.48 2.30 3.88
N PRO A 181 19.12 3.13 3.03
CA PRO A 181 20.53 3.45 3.19
C PRO A 181 20.84 4.13 4.52
N ARG A 182 19.94 4.99 4.99
CA ARG A 182 20.08 5.68 6.26
C ARG A 182 19.96 4.71 7.44
N ALA A 183 18.96 3.84 7.42
CA ALA A 183 18.79 2.82 8.45
C ALA A 183 20.02 1.89 8.55
N PHE A 184 20.60 1.53 7.40
CA PHE A 184 21.83 0.75 7.36
C PHE A 184 23.05 1.52 7.90
N GLY A 185 23.16 2.82 7.59
CA GLY A 185 24.20 3.70 8.14
C GLY A 185 24.12 3.79 9.66
N GLN A 186 22.93 4.02 10.22
CA GLN A 186 22.70 4.07 11.67
C GLN A 186 23.06 2.74 12.37
N ALA A 187 22.71 1.60 11.77
CA ALA A 187 23.08 0.29 12.32
C ALA A 187 24.59 0.06 12.32
N LEU A 188 25.30 0.55 11.29
CA LEU A 188 26.78 0.53 11.24
C LEU A 188 27.41 1.42 12.32
N GLU A 189 26.88 2.64 12.51
CA GLU A 189 27.36 3.56 13.55
C GLU A 189 27.18 2.97 14.95
N GLN A 190 26.02 2.39 15.27
CA GLN A 190 25.77 1.70 16.54
C GLN A 190 26.74 0.52 16.75
N THR A 191 27.10 -0.18 15.68
CA THR A 191 28.07 -1.27 15.74
C THR A 191 29.48 -0.75 16.01
N GLN A 192 29.86 0.40 15.43
CA GLN A 192 31.17 1.04 15.68
C GLN A 192 31.28 1.63 17.10
N GLN A 193 30.16 2.11 17.67
CA GLN A 193 30.09 2.61 19.04
C GLN A 193 30.14 1.49 20.10
N GLY A 194 29.99 0.23 19.67
CA GLY A 194 30.02 -0.93 20.54
C GLY A 194 28.70 -1.34 21.15
N ASP A 195 27.59 -0.64 20.80
CA ASP A 195 26.24 -0.93 21.27
C ASP A 195 25.68 -2.21 20.61
N LEU A 196 26.14 -2.52 19.39
CA LEU A 196 25.76 -3.70 18.64
C LEU A 196 26.99 -4.55 18.26
N ASN A 197 26.82 -5.88 18.35
CA ASN A 197 27.83 -6.80 17.88
C ASN A 197 27.74 -6.94 16.34
N TYR A 198 28.88 -6.98 15.63
CA TYR A 198 28.95 -7.23 14.18
C TYR A 198 28.21 -8.50 13.76
N LEU A 199 28.21 -9.53 14.60
CA LEU A 199 27.50 -10.77 14.34
C LEU A 199 25.99 -10.56 14.27
N ILE A 200 25.42 -9.71 15.13
CA ILE A 200 24.00 -9.35 15.14
C ILE A 200 23.63 -8.62 13.85
N LEU A 201 24.48 -7.70 13.38
CA LEU A 201 24.26 -6.97 12.12
C LEU A 201 24.18 -7.94 10.91
N ILE A 202 25.08 -8.93 10.86
CA ILE A 202 25.08 -9.95 9.80
C ILE A 202 23.82 -10.81 9.88
N VAL A 203 23.41 -11.25 11.07
CA VAL A 203 22.21 -12.04 11.28
C VAL A 203 20.96 -11.27 10.84
N LEU A 204 20.86 -9.97 11.16
CA LEU A 204 19.76 -9.11 10.71
C LEU A 204 19.70 -8.97 9.19
N GLY A 205 20.85 -8.76 8.54
CA GLY A 205 20.92 -8.69 7.09
C GLY A 205 20.46 -9.98 6.43
N LEU A 206 20.92 -11.12 6.93
CA LEU A 206 20.51 -12.44 6.44
C LEU A 206 19.02 -12.71 6.68
N LEU A 207 18.51 -12.33 7.84
CA LEU A 207 17.09 -12.47 8.18
C LEU A 207 16.21 -11.60 7.29
N THR A 208 16.61 -10.36 7.01
CA THR A 208 15.91 -9.49 6.07
C THR A 208 15.83 -10.12 4.67
N LEU A 209 16.93 -10.73 4.19
CA LEU A 209 16.94 -11.45 2.93
C LEU A 209 16.00 -12.66 2.94
N ILE A 210 15.95 -13.42 4.03
CA ILE A 210 15.04 -14.56 4.20
C ILE A 210 13.58 -14.07 4.16
N VAL A 211 13.26 -12.99 4.87
CA VAL A 211 11.90 -12.41 4.86
C VAL A 211 11.51 -11.94 3.46
N VAL A 212 12.40 -11.24 2.75
CA VAL A 212 12.16 -10.84 1.36
C VAL A 212 11.89 -12.05 0.47
N ALA A 213 12.72 -13.10 0.56
CA ALA A 213 12.55 -14.32 -0.22
C ALA A 213 11.21 -15.01 0.08
N LEU A 214 10.83 -15.10 1.36
CA LEU A 214 9.55 -15.64 1.80
C LEU A 214 8.37 -14.83 1.24
N VAL A 215 8.44 -13.50 1.31
CA VAL A 215 7.41 -12.61 0.77
C VAL A 215 7.27 -12.80 -0.74
N VAL A 216 8.39 -12.81 -1.49
CA VAL A 216 8.38 -13.04 -2.95
C VAL A 216 7.79 -14.41 -3.29
N PHE A 217 8.12 -15.45 -2.53
CA PHE A 217 7.61 -16.80 -2.74
C PHE A 217 6.08 -16.86 -2.52
N VAL A 218 5.57 -16.34 -1.40
CA VAL A 218 4.14 -16.37 -1.08
C VAL A 218 3.31 -15.51 -2.03
N GLU A 219 3.80 -14.31 -2.39
CA GLU A 219 3.09 -13.40 -3.28
C GLU A 219 3.02 -13.88 -4.75
N ASN A 220 3.96 -14.71 -5.16
CA ASN A 220 3.93 -15.37 -6.47
C ASN A 220 3.15 -16.69 -6.46
N ALA A 221 2.90 -17.25 -5.29
CA ALA A 221 2.19 -18.52 -5.16
C ALA A 221 0.71 -18.37 -5.51
N GLN A 222 0.21 -19.32 -6.32
CA GLN A 222 -1.18 -19.31 -6.81
C GLN A 222 -1.78 -20.70 -6.67
N ARG A 223 -3.02 -20.76 -6.20
CA ARG A 223 -3.84 -21.97 -6.28
C ARG A 223 -4.57 -22.01 -7.63
N LYS A 224 -4.27 -22.98 -8.44
CA LYS A 224 -4.91 -23.19 -9.74
C LYS A 224 -6.12 -24.10 -9.58
N ILE A 225 -7.31 -23.61 -9.93
CA ILE A 225 -8.54 -24.43 -9.99
C ILE A 225 -8.77 -24.80 -11.44
N THR A 226 -8.88 -26.08 -11.73
CA THR A 226 -9.14 -26.58 -13.09
C THR A 226 -10.55 -26.18 -13.51
N VAL A 227 -10.67 -25.58 -14.68
CA VAL A 227 -11.91 -25.15 -15.28
C VAL A 227 -11.99 -25.74 -16.68
N ASN A 228 -13.06 -26.45 -16.98
CA ASN A 228 -13.32 -27.01 -18.31
C ASN A 228 -14.38 -26.17 -19.02
N TYR A 229 -14.19 -26.02 -20.32
CA TYR A 229 -15.19 -25.37 -21.18
C TYR A 229 -16.07 -26.40 -21.84
N ALA A 230 -17.37 -26.13 -21.98
CA ALA A 230 -18.26 -26.98 -22.74
C ALA A 230 -17.80 -27.09 -24.19
N GLN A 231 -17.72 -28.33 -24.71
CA GLN A 231 -17.25 -28.59 -26.07
C GLN A 231 -18.21 -27.89 -27.08
N ARG A 232 -17.71 -26.98 -27.89
CA ARG A 232 -18.39 -26.53 -29.07
C ARG A 232 -18.13 -27.56 -30.18
N HIS A 233 -19.16 -28.26 -30.66
CA HIS A 233 -19.07 -29.06 -31.84
C HIS A 233 -18.75 -28.17 -33.05
N GLN A 234 -17.51 -28.11 -33.46
CA GLN A 234 -17.17 -27.63 -34.80
C GLN A 234 -17.14 -28.82 -35.76
N VAL A 235 -17.76 -28.62 -36.90
CA VAL A 235 -18.06 -29.61 -37.95
C VAL A 235 -16.84 -30.34 -38.54
N ARG A 236 -15.65 -30.07 -38.12
CA ARG A 236 -14.41 -30.73 -38.56
C ARG A 236 -13.45 -30.99 -37.36
N GLY A 237 -13.57 -32.18 -36.81
CA GLY A 237 -12.59 -32.74 -35.90
C GLY A 237 -12.91 -32.47 -34.41
N MET A 238 -12.74 -33.52 -33.56
CA MET A 238 -12.78 -33.40 -32.10
C MET A 238 -11.57 -32.56 -31.65
N VAL A 239 -11.77 -31.27 -31.47
CA VAL A 239 -10.80 -30.46 -30.72
C VAL A 239 -11.14 -30.64 -29.24
N GLN A 240 -10.27 -31.33 -28.52
CA GLN A 240 -10.36 -31.38 -27.06
C GLN A 240 -10.50 -29.98 -26.53
N ALA A 241 -11.56 -29.72 -25.74
CA ALA A 241 -11.74 -28.42 -25.12
C ALA A 241 -10.52 -28.09 -24.25
N PRO A 242 -9.83 -26.96 -24.46
CA PRO A 242 -8.67 -26.64 -23.69
C PRO A 242 -9.07 -26.50 -22.21
N SER A 243 -8.48 -27.36 -21.35
CA SER A 243 -8.59 -27.18 -19.92
C SER A 243 -7.84 -25.90 -19.56
N SER A 244 -8.54 -24.97 -18.92
CA SER A 244 -7.96 -23.74 -18.41
C SER A 244 -7.92 -23.79 -16.90
N PHE A 245 -7.13 -22.91 -16.29
CA PHE A 245 -7.03 -22.79 -14.84
C PHE A 245 -7.49 -21.42 -14.41
N LEU A 246 -8.28 -21.37 -13.33
CA LEU A 246 -8.59 -20.14 -12.61
C LEU A 246 -7.49 -19.95 -11.55
N PRO A 247 -6.55 -19.00 -11.76
CA PRO A 247 -5.48 -18.73 -10.80
C PRO A 247 -6.00 -17.87 -9.65
N LEU A 248 -5.97 -18.39 -8.42
CA LEU A 248 -6.25 -17.61 -7.20
C LEU A 248 -4.93 -17.39 -6.47
N LYS A 249 -4.58 -16.13 -6.18
CA LYS A 249 -3.39 -15.81 -5.38
C LYS A 249 -3.51 -16.39 -3.98
N LEU A 250 -2.41 -16.84 -3.39
CA LEU A 250 -2.39 -17.31 -1.99
C LEU A 250 -2.75 -16.17 -1.03
N ASN A 251 -2.13 -15.01 -1.22
CA ASN A 251 -2.52 -13.78 -0.55
C ASN A 251 -3.47 -12.98 -1.47
N MET A 252 -4.79 -13.18 -1.28
CA MET A 252 -5.82 -12.48 -2.06
C MET A 252 -5.95 -11.00 -1.68
N SER A 253 -5.63 -10.68 -0.43
CA SER A 253 -5.80 -9.33 0.12
C SER A 253 -4.64 -8.39 -0.23
N GLY A 254 -3.49 -8.94 -0.67
CA GLY A 254 -2.29 -8.15 -0.94
C GLY A 254 -1.74 -7.49 0.32
N VAL A 255 -1.12 -6.32 0.15
CA VAL A 255 -0.51 -5.54 1.24
C VAL A 255 -1.49 -4.56 1.91
N ILE A 256 -2.63 -4.28 1.28
CA ILE A 256 -3.57 -3.24 1.70
C ILE A 256 -4.06 -3.40 3.14
N PRO A 257 -4.42 -4.60 3.64
CA PRO A 257 -4.82 -4.79 5.04
C PRO A 257 -3.73 -4.39 6.04
N ALA A 258 -2.46 -4.65 5.74
CA ALA A 258 -1.36 -4.28 6.61
C ALA A 258 -1.16 -2.74 6.66
N ILE A 259 -1.29 -2.05 5.50
CA ILE A 259 -1.26 -0.59 5.44
C ILE A 259 -2.44 0.00 6.22
N PHE A 260 -3.64 -0.56 6.08
CA PHE A 260 -4.82 -0.10 6.80
C PHE A 260 -4.70 -0.29 8.31
N ALA A 261 -4.21 -1.45 8.75
CA ALA A 261 -3.99 -1.74 10.17
C ALA A 261 -2.96 -0.77 10.78
N SER A 262 -1.84 -0.52 10.10
CA SER A 262 -0.83 0.43 10.57
C SER A 262 -1.36 1.86 10.62
N THR A 263 -2.07 2.32 9.58
CA THR A 263 -2.67 3.66 9.54
C THR A 263 -3.75 3.84 10.61
N PHE A 264 -4.55 2.80 10.87
CA PHE A 264 -5.58 2.82 11.90
C PHE A 264 -5.00 2.92 13.32
N LEU A 265 -3.89 2.22 13.59
CA LEU A 265 -3.17 2.32 14.87
C LEU A 265 -2.49 3.67 15.08
N LEU A 266 -2.09 4.33 14.01
CA LEU A 266 -1.52 5.68 14.09
C LEU A 266 -2.56 6.72 14.53
N PHE A 267 -3.85 6.51 14.26
CA PHE A 267 -4.90 7.47 14.57
C PHE A 267 -5.10 7.74 16.06
N PRO A 268 -5.26 6.74 16.95
CA PRO A 268 -5.35 6.97 18.40
C PRO A 268 -4.09 7.63 18.97
N ALA A 269 -2.92 7.27 18.48
CA ALA A 269 -1.67 7.84 18.93
C ALA A 269 -1.52 9.32 18.55
N THR A 270 -1.94 9.69 17.33
CA THR A 270 -1.99 11.10 16.95
C THR A 270 -3.03 11.87 17.76
N LEU A 271 -4.21 11.30 18.01
CA LEU A 271 -5.23 11.93 18.87
C LEU A 271 -4.70 12.17 20.29
N SER A 272 -3.97 11.22 20.87
CA SER A 272 -3.42 11.37 22.20
C SER A 272 -2.33 12.46 22.27
N SER A 273 -1.51 12.61 21.24
CA SER A 273 -0.54 13.70 21.16
C SER A 273 -1.20 15.09 21.05
N TRP A 274 -2.42 15.15 20.48
CA TRP A 274 -3.14 16.41 20.28
C TRP A 274 -3.96 16.82 21.50
N PHE A 275 -4.64 15.88 22.13
CA PHE A 275 -5.59 16.11 23.21
C PHE A 275 -5.05 15.74 24.59
N GLY A 276 -3.88 15.11 24.68
CA GLY A 276 -3.32 14.63 25.95
C GLY A 276 -3.01 15.73 26.97
N ASN A 277 -2.75 16.96 26.52
CA ASN A 277 -2.50 18.11 27.40
C ASN A 277 -3.79 18.78 27.92
N ILE A 278 -4.98 18.32 27.50
CA ILE A 278 -6.26 18.87 27.97
C ILE A 278 -6.58 18.25 29.33
N GLN A 279 -6.82 19.11 30.32
CA GLN A 279 -7.25 18.70 31.69
C GLN A 279 -8.50 17.83 31.58
N GLY A 280 -8.42 16.60 32.08
CA GLY A 280 -9.51 15.62 32.05
C GLY A 280 -9.35 14.47 31.05
N LEU A 281 -8.41 14.53 30.11
CA LEU A 281 -8.17 13.50 29.11
C LEU A 281 -6.83 12.74 29.31
N GLY A 282 -6.25 12.81 30.52
CA GLY A 282 -4.98 12.13 30.84
C GLY A 282 -4.98 10.61 30.60
N GLY A 283 -6.14 9.96 30.70
CA GLY A 283 -6.26 8.54 30.33
C GLY A 283 -5.96 8.22 28.85
N LEU A 284 -6.07 9.20 27.94
CA LEU A 284 -5.68 9.02 26.53
C LEU A 284 -4.16 8.94 26.38
N GLN A 285 -3.39 9.66 27.19
CA GLN A 285 -1.93 9.57 27.19
C GLN A 285 -1.45 8.21 27.70
N GLU A 286 -2.02 7.71 28.78
CA GLU A 286 -1.70 6.38 29.30
C GLU A 286 -2.04 5.30 28.27
N PHE A 287 -3.21 5.39 27.65
CA PHE A 287 -3.61 4.46 26.60
C PHE A 287 -2.66 4.49 25.38
N ALA A 288 -2.19 5.69 24.99
CA ALA A 288 -1.24 5.83 23.90
C ALA A 288 0.13 5.23 24.22
N LEU A 289 0.59 5.26 25.49
CA LEU A 289 1.83 4.61 25.90
C LEU A 289 1.77 3.08 25.69
N TYR A 290 0.61 2.47 25.96
CA TYR A 290 0.39 1.04 25.67
C TYR A 290 0.29 0.71 24.18
N LEU A 291 -0.01 1.71 23.34
CA LEU A 291 -0.06 1.59 21.88
C LEU A 291 1.29 1.90 21.19
N ASN A 292 2.37 2.07 21.94
CA ASN A 292 3.69 2.22 21.35
C ASN A 292 4.14 0.92 20.66
N PRO A 293 4.83 1.02 19.52
CA PRO A 293 5.39 -0.12 18.84
C PRO A 293 6.32 -0.92 19.77
N GLY A 294 6.16 -2.25 19.76
CA GLY A 294 6.92 -3.14 20.66
C GLY A 294 6.18 -3.53 21.94
N GLN A 295 5.12 -2.82 22.35
CA GLN A 295 4.29 -3.23 23.47
C GLN A 295 3.42 -4.45 23.10
N PRO A 296 3.19 -5.40 24.05
CA PRO A 296 2.39 -6.58 23.77
C PRO A 296 0.96 -6.25 23.31
N LEU A 297 0.36 -5.19 23.88
CA LEU A 297 -0.98 -4.73 23.53
C LEU A 297 -1.04 -4.21 22.10
N TYR A 298 0.00 -3.45 21.67
CA TYR A 298 0.14 -2.99 20.27
C TYR A 298 0.15 -4.18 19.31
N ILE A 299 0.99 -5.20 19.57
CA ILE A 299 1.12 -6.38 18.73
C ILE A 299 -0.22 -7.12 18.64
N LEU A 300 -0.91 -7.31 19.76
CA LEU A 300 -2.20 -8.00 19.79
C LEU A 300 -3.26 -7.26 18.96
N ILE A 301 -3.41 -5.95 19.17
CA ILE A 301 -4.37 -5.13 18.42
C ILE A 301 -4.01 -5.10 16.93
N PHE A 302 -2.72 -5.00 16.61
CA PHE A 302 -2.24 -4.98 15.23
C PHE A 302 -2.61 -6.27 14.48
N VAL A 303 -2.42 -7.44 15.11
CA VAL A 303 -2.84 -8.73 14.54
C VAL A 303 -4.34 -8.78 14.31
N ILE A 304 -5.14 -8.39 15.32
CA ILE A 304 -6.60 -8.37 15.20
C ILE A 304 -7.04 -7.47 14.05
N LEU A 305 -6.42 -6.30 13.90
CA LEU A 305 -6.72 -5.38 12.81
C LEU A 305 -6.33 -5.96 11.45
N ILE A 306 -5.13 -6.55 11.31
CA ILE A 306 -4.72 -7.20 10.06
C ILE A 306 -5.73 -8.27 9.65
N VAL A 307 -6.08 -9.18 10.59
CA VAL A 307 -7.05 -10.24 10.34
C VAL A 307 -8.40 -9.66 9.93
N SER A 308 -8.92 -8.70 10.68
CA SER A 308 -10.21 -8.04 10.41
C SER A 308 -10.21 -7.36 9.03
N PHE A 309 -9.15 -6.61 8.71
CA PHE A 309 -9.05 -5.95 7.40
C PHE A 309 -8.85 -6.94 6.25
N CYS A 310 -8.21 -8.10 6.46
CA CYS A 310 -8.16 -9.15 5.43
C CYS A 310 -9.55 -9.67 5.07
N TYR A 311 -10.41 -9.92 6.06
CA TYR A 311 -11.79 -10.35 5.83
C TYR A 311 -12.64 -9.27 5.19
N ILE A 312 -12.54 -8.03 5.70
CA ILE A 312 -13.24 -6.88 5.13
C ILE A 312 -12.81 -6.69 3.68
N TRP A 313 -11.50 -6.67 3.39
CA TRP A 313 -10.97 -6.48 2.04
C TRP A 313 -11.44 -7.57 1.06
N ARG A 314 -11.44 -8.83 1.51
CA ARG A 314 -11.99 -9.94 0.73
C ARG A 314 -13.45 -9.67 0.36
N ALA A 315 -14.29 -9.33 1.35
CA ALA A 315 -15.71 -9.06 1.14
C ALA A 315 -15.95 -7.88 0.18
N LEU A 316 -15.06 -6.88 0.19
CA LEU A 316 -15.12 -5.69 -0.66
C LEU A 316 -14.71 -5.96 -2.12
N THR A 317 -13.75 -6.87 -2.33
CA THR A 317 -13.07 -7.05 -3.63
C THR A 317 -13.59 -8.24 -4.41
N PHE A 318 -14.01 -9.31 -3.71
CA PHE A 318 -14.37 -10.56 -4.35
C PHE A 318 -15.84 -10.93 -4.10
N SER A 319 -16.61 -11.01 -5.19
CA SER A 319 -17.96 -11.56 -5.21
C SER A 319 -17.92 -12.97 -5.80
N SER A 320 -18.10 -13.98 -4.95
CA SER A 320 -18.12 -15.39 -5.38
C SER A 320 -19.29 -15.65 -6.35
N ASN A 321 -20.40 -14.93 -6.18
CA ASN A 321 -21.57 -15.04 -7.06
C ASN A 321 -21.28 -14.52 -8.46
N ASP A 322 -20.65 -13.32 -8.58
CA ASP A 322 -20.30 -12.74 -9.87
C ASP A 322 -19.28 -13.62 -10.62
N MET A 323 -18.32 -14.20 -9.89
CA MET A 323 -17.36 -15.14 -10.47
C MET A 323 -18.04 -16.40 -11.00
N ALA A 324 -18.96 -17.00 -10.24
CA ALA A 324 -19.71 -18.19 -10.66
C ALA A 324 -20.62 -17.89 -11.85
N GLU A 325 -21.27 -16.72 -11.86
CA GLU A 325 -22.10 -16.30 -12.98
C GLU A 325 -21.28 -16.04 -14.26
N ASN A 326 -20.12 -15.39 -14.14
CA ASN A 326 -19.20 -15.18 -15.27
C ASN A 326 -18.69 -16.51 -15.85
N LEU A 327 -18.36 -17.49 -15.00
CA LEU A 327 -18.00 -18.84 -15.44
C LEU A 327 -19.18 -19.49 -16.17
N LYS A 328 -20.38 -19.41 -15.63
CA LYS A 328 -21.60 -19.94 -16.27
C LYS A 328 -21.88 -19.30 -17.63
N ARG A 329 -21.77 -17.96 -17.71
CA ARG A 329 -21.97 -17.21 -18.98
C ARG A 329 -20.93 -17.56 -20.05
N SER A 330 -19.70 -17.84 -19.66
CA SER A 330 -18.64 -18.27 -20.56
C SER A 330 -18.70 -19.75 -20.95
N GLY A 331 -19.69 -20.51 -20.43
CA GLY A 331 -19.81 -21.95 -20.66
C GLY A 331 -18.72 -22.78 -19.97
N ALA A 332 -18.07 -22.21 -18.97
CA ALA A 332 -17.02 -22.83 -18.19
C ALA A 332 -17.61 -23.46 -16.92
N TYR A 333 -17.09 -24.62 -16.53
CA TYR A 333 -17.53 -25.33 -15.32
C TYR A 333 -16.34 -25.96 -14.60
N ILE A 334 -16.48 -26.11 -13.28
CA ILE A 334 -15.50 -26.82 -12.44
C ILE A 334 -15.89 -28.30 -12.43
N PRO A 335 -14.98 -29.22 -12.77
CA PRO A 335 -15.28 -30.66 -12.78
C PRO A 335 -15.83 -31.13 -11.42
N GLY A 336 -16.96 -31.85 -11.45
CA GLY A 336 -17.62 -32.39 -10.26
C GLY A 336 -18.55 -31.41 -9.52
N ILE A 337 -18.69 -30.15 -9.96
CA ILE A 337 -19.53 -29.14 -9.30
C ILE A 337 -20.53 -28.58 -10.30
N ARG A 338 -21.79 -28.47 -9.89
CA ARG A 338 -22.86 -27.89 -10.74
C ARG A 338 -22.63 -26.39 -10.94
N PRO A 339 -22.72 -25.88 -12.20
CA PRO A 339 -22.63 -24.44 -12.47
C PRO A 339 -23.72 -23.65 -11.74
N GLY A 340 -23.38 -22.50 -11.20
CA GLY A 340 -24.28 -21.61 -10.47
C GLY A 340 -23.96 -21.53 -8.98
N GLU A 341 -24.97 -21.65 -8.12
CA GLU A 341 -24.84 -21.43 -6.67
C GLU A 341 -23.85 -22.39 -5.98
N GLN A 342 -23.80 -23.65 -6.39
CA GLN A 342 -22.82 -24.59 -5.85
C GLN A 342 -21.38 -24.20 -6.22
N THR A 343 -21.15 -23.67 -7.42
CA THR A 343 -19.85 -23.14 -7.83
C THR A 343 -19.49 -21.90 -7.01
N ALA A 344 -20.46 -21.01 -6.73
CA ALA A 344 -20.24 -19.85 -5.89
C ALA A 344 -19.84 -20.24 -4.45
N SER A 345 -20.57 -21.19 -3.86
CA SER A 345 -20.27 -21.72 -2.52
C SER A 345 -18.88 -22.37 -2.44
N PHE A 346 -18.51 -23.15 -3.47
CA PHE A 346 -17.17 -23.77 -3.54
C PHE A 346 -16.05 -22.72 -3.64
N ILE A 347 -16.23 -21.72 -4.52
CA ILE A 347 -15.26 -20.61 -4.65
C ILE A 347 -15.14 -19.85 -3.32
N ASP A 348 -16.27 -19.58 -2.66
CA ASP A 348 -16.30 -18.88 -1.38
C ASP A 348 -15.56 -19.64 -0.27
N MET A 349 -15.74 -20.95 -0.21
CA MET A 349 -15.00 -21.81 0.72
C MET A 349 -13.48 -21.73 0.47
N ILE A 350 -13.04 -21.76 -0.78
CA ILE A 350 -11.61 -21.65 -1.12
C ILE A 350 -11.08 -20.26 -0.75
N LEU A 351 -11.82 -19.21 -1.11
CA LEU A 351 -11.45 -17.83 -0.78
C LEU A 351 -11.32 -17.63 0.74
N SER A 352 -12.24 -18.20 1.54
CA SER A 352 -12.18 -18.16 2.99
C SER A 352 -10.89 -18.79 3.53
N ARG A 353 -10.54 -19.98 3.06
CA ARG A 353 -9.31 -20.66 3.46
C ARG A 353 -8.05 -19.89 3.07
N LEU A 354 -8.03 -19.33 1.86
CA LEU A 354 -6.92 -18.50 1.39
C LEU A 354 -6.80 -17.20 2.20
N THR A 355 -7.93 -16.60 2.63
CA THR A 355 -7.92 -15.41 3.47
C THR A 355 -7.35 -15.70 4.86
N VAL A 356 -7.68 -16.83 5.48
CA VAL A 356 -7.07 -17.25 6.76
C VAL A 356 -5.56 -17.38 6.61
N PHE A 357 -5.11 -18.10 5.57
CA PHE A 357 -3.69 -18.26 5.30
C PHE A 357 -2.99 -16.92 5.05
N GLY A 358 -3.60 -16.07 4.23
CA GLY A 358 -3.10 -14.72 3.93
C GLY A 358 -3.00 -13.85 5.18
N ALA A 359 -4.02 -13.87 6.04
CA ALA A 359 -4.03 -13.12 7.29
C ALA A 359 -2.93 -13.60 8.26
N PHE A 360 -2.76 -14.90 8.40
CA PHE A 360 -1.67 -15.49 9.20
C PHE A 360 -0.29 -15.11 8.66
N TYR A 361 -0.09 -15.25 7.37
CA TYR A 361 1.15 -14.86 6.70
C TYR A 361 1.47 -13.37 6.89
N LEU A 362 0.49 -12.48 6.63
CA LEU A 362 0.67 -11.04 6.80
C LEU A 362 1.02 -10.68 8.25
N SER A 363 0.30 -11.27 9.22
CA SER A 363 0.57 -11.06 10.64
C SER A 363 1.99 -11.51 11.00
N LEU A 364 2.41 -12.68 10.55
CA LEU A 364 3.76 -13.19 10.82
C LEU A 364 4.85 -12.29 10.25
N VAL A 365 4.73 -11.88 8.97
CA VAL A 365 5.71 -11.01 8.32
C VAL A 365 5.79 -9.64 8.97
N CYS A 366 4.64 -9.10 9.43
CA CYS A 366 4.61 -7.79 10.07
C CYS A 366 5.15 -7.81 11.51
N ILE A 367 4.88 -8.88 12.27
CA ILE A 367 5.27 -8.96 13.69
C ILE A 367 6.73 -9.38 13.86
N LEU A 368 7.24 -10.28 13.01
CA LEU A 368 8.59 -10.85 13.15
C LEU A 368 9.67 -9.77 13.35
N PRO A 369 9.77 -8.71 12.50
CA PRO A 369 10.74 -7.65 12.73
C PRO A 369 10.49 -6.84 14.00
N LEU A 370 9.22 -6.62 14.39
CA LEU A 370 8.89 -5.90 15.63
C LEU A 370 9.39 -6.64 16.87
N LEU A 371 9.24 -7.96 16.91
CA LEU A 371 9.75 -8.77 18.00
C LEU A 371 11.29 -8.74 18.06
N LEU A 372 11.95 -8.74 16.90
CA LEU A 372 13.41 -8.69 16.85
C LEU A 372 13.97 -7.36 17.32
N ILE A 373 13.38 -6.25 16.85
CA ILE A 373 13.75 -4.89 17.30
C ILE A 373 13.64 -4.78 18.81
N ASN A 374 12.52 -5.26 19.38
CA ASN A 374 12.27 -5.21 20.81
C ASN A 374 13.22 -6.12 21.61
N SER A 375 13.58 -7.30 21.07
CA SER A 375 14.45 -8.26 21.76
C SER A 375 15.93 -7.87 21.73
N PHE A 376 16.39 -7.22 20.66
CA PHE A 376 17.79 -6.87 20.46
C PHE A 376 18.09 -5.38 20.72
N GLY A 377 17.09 -4.56 21.01
CA GLY A 377 17.25 -3.12 21.28
C GLY A 377 17.81 -2.33 20.08
N ILE A 378 17.51 -2.78 18.86
CA ILE A 378 18.10 -2.23 17.64
C ILE A 378 17.22 -1.12 17.11
N SER A 379 17.81 0.04 16.85
CA SER A 379 17.16 1.15 16.16
C SER A 379 17.06 0.94 14.64
N PHE A 380 17.30 -0.28 14.14
CA PHE A 380 17.23 -0.61 12.72
C PHE A 380 15.78 -0.82 12.30
N TYR A 381 15.16 0.22 11.76
CA TYR A 381 13.74 0.28 11.50
C TYR A 381 13.37 -0.07 10.05
N LEU A 382 13.59 -1.31 9.64
CA LEU A 382 12.90 -1.92 8.49
C LEU A 382 11.77 -2.80 9.01
N GLY A 383 10.66 -2.16 9.40
CA GLY A 383 9.46 -2.88 9.85
C GLY A 383 8.97 -3.87 8.79
N GLY A 384 8.38 -4.98 9.23
CA GLY A 384 7.86 -6.01 8.32
C GLY A 384 6.83 -5.49 7.31
N THR A 385 6.04 -4.50 7.71
CA THR A 385 5.12 -3.79 6.79
C THR A 385 5.86 -3.08 5.68
N SER A 386 7.00 -2.45 5.97
CA SER A 386 7.78 -1.69 4.98
C SER A 386 8.39 -2.61 3.93
N VAL A 387 9.01 -3.72 4.35
CA VAL A 387 9.56 -4.74 3.44
C VAL A 387 8.44 -5.33 2.57
N LEU A 388 7.30 -5.66 3.17
CA LEU A 388 6.16 -6.22 2.47
C LEU A 388 5.61 -5.25 1.42
N ILE A 389 5.45 -3.96 1.76
CA ILE A 389 4.98 -2.93 0.83
C ILE A 389 5.92 -2.82 -0.37
N VAL A 390 7.22 -2.69 -0.12
CA VAL A 390 8.23 -2.54 -1.19
C VAL A 390 8.20 -3.75 -2.12
N VAL A 391 8.25 -4.96 -1.57
CA VAL A 391 8.29 -6.19 -2.38
C VAL A 391 7.01 -6.35 -3.21
N VAL A 392 5.83 -6.19 -2.60
CA VAL A 392 4.55 -6.35 -3.31
C VAL A 392 4.38 -5.30 -4.41
N VAL A 393 4.71 -4.04 -4.14
CA VAL A 393 4.61 -2.97 -5.13
C VAL A 393 5.58 -3.21 -6.30
N MET A 394 6.80 -3.68 -6.02
CA MET A 394 7.78 -4.03 -7.08
C MET A 394 7.33 -5.23 -7.90
N LEU A 395 6.75 -6.26 -7.27
CA LEU A 395 6.17 -7.40 -7.99
C LEU A 395 4.97 -7.00 -8.86
N ASP A 396 4.10 -6.13 -8.37
CA ASP A 396 2.97 -5.64 -9.15
C ASP A 396 3.42 -4.76 -10.33
N LEU A 397 4.43 -3.92 -10.14
CA LEU A 397 5.06 -3.15 -11.21
C LEU A 397 5.66 -4.08 -12.28
N GLN A 398 6.41 -5.11 -11.86
CA GLN A 398 6.99 -6.10 -12.76
C GLN A 398 5.92 -6.83 -13.57
N ARG A 399 4.83 -7.28 -12.94
CA ARG A 399 3.71 -7.95 -13.63
C ARG A 399 3.05 -7.04 -14.67
N GLN A 400 2.86 -5.76 -14.35
CA GLN A 400 2.29 -4.79 -15.29
C GLN A 400 3.21 -4.53 -16.48
N ILE A 401 4.51 -4.40 -16.25
CA ILE A 401 5.50 -4.27 -17.33
C ILE A 401 5.47 -5.51 -18.22
N GLN A 402 5.47 -6.72 -17.64
CA GLN A 402 5.40 -7.97 -18.40
C GLN A 402 4.12 -8.07 -19.25
N SER A 403 2.97 -7.74 -18.65
CA SER A 403 1.69 -7.72 -19.36
C SER A 403 1.71 -6.75 -20.55
N TYR A 404 2.29 -5.57 -20.36
CA TYR A 404 2.42 -4.57 -21.41
C TYR A 404 3.34 -5.02 -22.55
N VAL A 405 4.49 -5.62 -22.23
CA VAL A 405 5.42 -6.19 -23.21
C VAL A 405 4.76 -7.31 -24.01
N MET A 406 4.07 -8.23 -23.34
CA MET A 406 3.35 -9.32 -24.01
C MET A 406 2.27 -8.80 -24.95
N SER A 407 1.46 -7.81 -24.53
CA SER A 407 0.41 -7.24 -25.39
C SER A 407 0.98 -6.60 -26.66
N GLN A 408 2.15 -5.94 -26.57
CA GLN A 408 2.82 -5.37 -27.74
C GLN A 408 3.39 -6.45 -28.68
N GLN A 409 3.92 -7.53 -28.13
CA GLN A 409 4.40 -8.66 -28.94
C GLN A 409 3.25 -9.30 -29.73
N TYR A 410 2.09 -9.54 -29.08
CA TYR A 410 0.90 -10.03 -29.76
C TYR A 410 0.41 -9.09 -30.86
N ALA A 411 0.38 -7.79 -30.62
CA ALA A 411 -0.02 -6.80 -31.63
C ALA A 411 0.92 -6.81 -32.85
N SER A 412 2.24 -6.99 -32.64
CA SER A 412 3.22 -7.08 -33.72
C SER A 412 3.06 -8.36 -34.55
N ILE A 413 2.79 -9.50 -33.92
CA ILE A 413 2.53 -10.78 -34.57
C ILE A 413 1.27 -10.70 -35.43
N LEU A 414 0.17 -10.14 -34.91
CA LEU A 414 -1.07 -9.94 -35.64
C LEU A 414 -0.89 -9.02 -36.87
N LYS A 415 -0.11 -7.94 -36.71
CA LYS A 415 0.20 -7.03 -37.81
C LYS A 415 0.99 -7.73 -38.93
N ASN A 416 1.96 -8.55 -38.56
CA ASN A 416 2.74 -9.34 -39.53
C ASN A 416 1.91 -10.45 -40.20
N ALA A 417 1.02 -11.10 -39.47
CA ALA A 417 0.12 -12.10 -40.01
C ALA A 417 -0.90 -11.51 -41.01
N ASN A 418 -1.47 -10.33 -40.72
CA ASN A 418 -2.36 -9.65 -41.68
C ASN A 418 -1.65 -9.18 -42.93
N ILE A 419 -0.40 -8.77 -42.87
CA ILE A 419 0.41 -8.40 -44.07
C ILE A 419 0.66 -9.62 -44.94
N SER A 420 0.89 -10.80 -44.37
CA SER A 420 1.09 -12.05 -45.11
C SER A 420 -0.21 -12.55 -45.79
N GLY A 421 -1.37 -12.36 -45.14
CA GLY A 421 -2.69 -12.67 -45.68
C GLY A 421 -3.06 -11.79 -46.88
N SER A 422 -2.78 -10.50 -46.81
CA SER A 422 -3.05 -9.54 -47.90
C SER A 422 -2.19 -9.77 -49.16
N LYS A 423 -0.95 -10.23 -48.98
CA LYS A 423 -0.09 -10.59 -50.15
C LYS A 423 -0.53 -11.86 -50.88
N LYS A 424 -1.17 -12.82 -50.19
CA LYS A 424 -1.71 -14.05 -50.82
C LYS A 424 -2.98 -13.80 -51.63
N SER A 425 -3.81 -12.84 -51.23
CA SER A 425 -5.05 -12.47 -51.93
C SER A 425 -4.82 -11.68 -53.23
N ARG A 426 -3.67 -11.01 -53.37
CA ARG A 426 -3.31 -10.28 -54.64
C ARG A 426 -2.62 -11.13 -55.68
N ARG A 427 -2.38 -12.43 -55.45
CA ARG A 427 -1.75 -13.37 -56.41
C ARG A 427 -2.73 -14.46 -56.90
N ARG A 428 -4.01 -14.32 -56.67
CA ARG A 428 -5.11 -15.04 -57.30
C ARG A 428 -5.98 -14.01 -58.02
#